data_bc349dbf5407f27e5dc464c9a4b48d7d
#
_entry.id   bc349dbf5407f27e5dc464c9a4b48d7d
#
_cell.length_a   1.000
_cell.length_b   1.000
_cell.length_c   1.000
_cell.angle_alpha   90.00
_cell.angle_beta   90.00
_cell.angle_gamma   90.00
#
_symmetry.space_group_name_H-M   'P 1'
#
loop_
_entity.id
_entity.type
_entity.pdbx_description
1 polymer ?
#
loop_
_entity_poly.entity_id
_entity_poly.type
_entity_poly.pdbx_seq_one_letter_code
_entity_poly.pdbx_strand_id
1 'polypeptide(L)'
;VCAGRVRAAGGEIHFSTELNGSKIVGGVTVLNTSSGDFETSNVINCAGLHSDLVAETMGVETGLRIIPFRGEYYKLRKESEFMVKGLIYPVPDPAFPFLGVHLTQTMKGWVEAGPNAVLATKREGYRKRDFSMGDFLRTITFPGFWKMGIREWKTGVWEINRSLRKSVFLDGLQQLVPELTSEDLDGTGSGVRAQAVDRAGNLVDDFRIEESRGAIHVL
;
A
#
# COMPACT_ATOMS: atom_id res chain seq x y z
N VAL A 1 8.04 -18.85 -5.77
CA VAL A 1 7.97 -19.15 -7.22
C VAL A 1 8.77 -18.13 -8.02
N CYS A 2 8.50 -16.79 -7.94
CA CYS A 2 9.20 -15.77 -8.74
C CYS A 2 10.71 -15.74 -8.51
N ALA A 3 11.17 -15.73 -7.25
CA ALA A 3 12.60 -15.75 -6.91
C ALA A 3 13.34 -16.97 -7.51
N GLY A 4 12.67 -18.13 -7.51
CA GLY A 4 13.23 -19.33 -8.14
C GLY A 4 13.40 -19.19 -9.66
N ARG A 5 12.44 -18.53 -10.33
CA ARG A 5 12.52 -18.25 -11.78
C ARG A 5 13.64 -17.28 -12.11
N VAL A 6 13.82 -16.22 -11.30
CA VAL A 6 14.92 -15.26 -11.48
C VAL A 6 16.27 -15.97 -11.41
N ARG A 7 16.48 -16.78 -10.37
CA ARG A 7 17.74 -17.54 -10.22
C ARG A 7 17.96 -18.57 -11.33
N ALA A 8 16.91 -19.26 -11.75
CA ALA A 8 16.99 -20.22 -12.86
C ALA A 8 17.34 -19.57 -14.20
N ALA A 9 17.01 -18.30 -14.37
CA ALA A 9 17.38 -17.48 -15.52
C ALA A 9 18.77 -16.82 -15.38
N GLY A 10 19.55 -17.15 -14.35
CA GLY A 10 20.87 -16.57 -14.10
C GLY A 10 20.86 -15.22 -13.41
N GLY A 11 19.69 -14.76 -12.95
CA GLY A 11 19.56 -13.50 -12.22
C GLY A 11 19.96 -13.63 -10.74
N GLU A 12 20.41 -12.54 -10.15
CA GLU A 12 20.76 -12.42 -8.74
C GLU A 12 19.67 -11.72 -7.95
N ILE A 13 19.58 -12.03 -6.65
CA ILE A 13 18.66 -11.39 -5.72
C ILE A 13 19.45 -10.97 -4.49
N HIS A 14 19.51 -9.67 -4.25
CA HIS A 14 20.20 -9.07 -3.12
C HIS A 14 19.16 -8.65 -2.08
N PHE A 15 19.11 -9.38 -0.97
CA PHE A 15 18.26 -9.04 0.19
C PHE A 15 18.96 -8.04 1.10
N SER A 16 18.18 -7.30 1.89
CA SER A 16 18.70 -6.30 2.84
C SER A 16 19.61 -5.25 2.16
N THR A 17 19.29 -4.94 0.89
CA THR A 17 20.02 -3.99 0.07
C THR A 17 19.12 -2.83 -0.27
N GLU A 18 19.41 -1.66 0.32
CA GLU A 18 18.64 -0.42 0.17
C GLU A 18 19.29 0.49 -0.87
N LEU A 19 18.49 1.06 -1.76
CA LEU A 19 18.95 2.09 -2.71
C LEU A 19 19.05 3.43 -2.00
N ASN A 20 20.25 4.00 -1.93
CA ASN A 20 20.53 5.28 -1.28
C ASN A 20 20.65 6.43 -2.29
N GLY A 21 20.98 6.13 -3.54
CA GLY A 21 21.19 7.14 -4.57
C GLY A 21 21.46 6.56 -5.93
N SER A 22 21.47 7.41 -6.94
CA SER A 22 21.88 7.03 -8.30
C SER A 22 22.65 8.15 -8.98
N LYS A 23 23.51 7.80 -9.92
CA LYS A 23 24.22 8.73 -10.80
C LYS A 23 24.44 8.09 -12.16
N ILE A 24 24.57 8.92 -13.20
CA ILE A 24 24.93 8.45 -14.54
C ILE A 24 26.41 8.79 -14.78
N VAL A 25 27.20 7.78 -15.09
CA VAL A 25 28.63 7.90 -15.36
C VAL A 25 28.92 7.23 -16.70
N GLY A 26 29.44 7.97 -17.69
CA GLY A 26 29.77 7.39 -19.00
C GLY A 26 28.59 6.77 -19.76
N GLY A 27 27.33 7.16 -19.43
CA GLY A 27 26.14 6.58 -20.04
C GLY A 27 25.58 5.35 -19.32
N VAL A 28 26.24 4.91 -18.26
CA VAL A 28 25.83 3.80 -17.39
C VAL A 28 25.22 4.37 -16.12
N THR A 29 24.14 3.78 -15.63
CA THR A 29 23.53 4.12 -14.34
C THR A 29 24.27 3.35 -13.23
N VAL A 30 24.79 4.11 -12.26
CA VAL A 30 25.39 3.56 -11.03
C VAL A 30 24.40 3.75 -9.90
N LEU A 31 23.91 2.64 -9.34
CA LEU A 31 23.02 2.61 -8.19
C LEU A 31 23.87 2.48 -6.94
N ASN A 32 23.85 3.49 -6.08
CA ASN A 32 24.51 3.43 -4.77
C ASN A 32 23.57 2.76 -3.77
N THR A 33 24.02 1.66 -3.19
CA THR A 33 23.20 0.88 -2.25
C THR A 33 23.92 0.65 -0.92
N SER A 34 23.17 0.18 0.08
CA SER A 34 23.73 -0.22 1.38
C SER A 34 24.73 -1.40 1.30
N SER A 35 24.74 -2.14 0.18
CA SER A 35 25.64 -3.31 -0.05
C SER A 35 26.72 -3.04 -1.09
N GLY A 36 26.91 -1.77 -1.50
CA GLY A 36 27.85 -1.36 -2.53
C GLY A 36 27.17 -0.80 -3.77
N ASP A 37 27.95 -0.46 -4.77
CA ASP A 37 27.46 0.12 -6.01
C ASP A 37 27.16 -0.97 -7.05
N PHE A 38 26.07 -0.78 -7.79
CA PHE A 38 25.70 -1.61 -8.94
C PHE A 38 25.67 -0.77 -10.21
N GLU A 39 26.35 -1.24 -11.24
CA GLU A 39 26.34 -0.62 -12.56
C GLU A 39 25.34 -1.33 -13.47
N THR A 40 24.51 -0.58 -14.16
CA THR A 40 23.52 -1.12 -15.08
C THR A 40 23.17 -0.18 -16.21
N SER A 41 22.82 -0.73 -17.35
CA SER A 41 22.32 0.04 -18.51
C SER A 41 20.86 0.45 -18.34
N ASN A 42 20.06 -0.33 -17.59
CA ASN A 42 18.63 -0.12 -17.41
C ASN A 42 18.20 -0.40 -15.98
N VAL A 43 17.28 0.40 -15.48
CA VAL A 43 16.67 0.23 -14.15
C VAL A 43 15.16 0.07 -14.32
N ILE A 44 14.56 -0.89 -13.62
CA ILE A 44 13.11 -0.99 -13.50
C ILE A 44 12.75 -0.78 -12.03
N ASN A 45 12.13 0.36 -11.75
CA ASN A 45 11.69 0.71 -10.41
C ASN A 45 10.28 0.15 -10.16
N CYS A 46 10.19 -0.89 -9.33
CA CYS A 46 8.95 -1.48 -8.83
C CYS A 46 8.92 -1.43 -7.29
N ALA A 47 9.35 -0.30 -6.70
CA ALA A 47 9.56 -0.17 -5.25
C ALA A 47 8.26 0.05 -4.43
N GLY A 48 7.08 0.04 -5.06
CA GLY A 48 5.77 0.12 -4.39
C GLY A 48 5.66 1.35 -3.48
N LEU A 49 5.63 1.17 -2.16
CA LEU A 49 5.56 2.27 -1.19
C LEU A 49 6.68 3.32 -1.34
N HIS A 50 7.79 2.98 -1.96
CA HIS A 50 8.95 3.85 -2.15
C HIS A 50 9.20 4.22 -3.62
N SER A 51 8.29 3.88 -4.54
CA SER A 51 8.51 4.06 -5.98
C SER A 51 8.69 5.52 -6.40
N ASP A 52 7.96 6.45 -5.79
CA ASP A 52 8.11 7.89 -6.01
C ASP A 52 9.48 8.41 -5.52
N LEU A 53 9.98 7.89 -4.39
CA LEU A 53 11.30 8.25 -3.85
C LEU A 53 12.43 7.75 -4.76
N VAL A 54 12.31 6.53 -5.26
CA VAL A 54 13.29 5.98 -6.20
C VAL A 54 13.30 6.79 -7.50
N ALA A 55 12.12 7.18 -8.03
CA ALA A 55 12.04 8.04 -9.20
C ALA A 55 12.70 9.41 -8.96
N GLU A 56 12.41 10.06 -7.81
CA GLU A 56 13.04 11.32 -7.42
C GLU A 56 14.58 11.18 -7.29
N THR A 57 15.07 10.07 -6.70
CA THR A 57 16.51 9.78 -6.59
C THR A 57 17.18 9.69 -7.95
N MET A 58 16.45 9.29 -8.98
CA MET A 58 16.92 9.25 -10.38
C MET A 58 16.63 10.54 -11.15
N GLY A 59 16.21 11.62 -10.47
CA GLY A 59 15.97 12.93 -11.06
C GLY A 59 14.66 13.04 -11.85
N VAL A 60 13.70 12.12 -11.61
CA VAL A 60 12.41 12.12 -12.32
C VAL A 60 11.34 12.80 -11.49
N GLU A 61 10.76 13.87 -12.01
CA GLU A 61 9.60 14.54 -11.44
C GLU A 61 8.31 13.93 -12.01
N THR A 62 7.73 12.98 -11.30
CA THR A 62 6.54 12.25 -11.74
C THR A 62 5.23 13.04 -11.60
N GLY A 63 5.25 14.14 -10.81
CA GLY A 63 4.04 14.87 -10.44
C GLY A 63 3.10 14.11 -9.51
N LEU A 64 3.48 12.89 -9.11
CA LEU A 64 2.78 12.03 -8.17
C LEU A 64 3.47 11.98 -6.82
N ARG A 65 2.71 11.56 -5.81
CA ARG A 65 3.26 11.15 -4.52
C ARG A 65 2.54 9.92 -4.01
N ILE A 66 3.31 8.97 -3.48
CA ILE A 66 2.74 7.81 -2.80
C ILE A 66 2.31 8.25 -1.40
N ILE A 67 1.02 8.20 -1.15
CA ILE A 67 0.41 8.43 0.17
C ILE A 67 0.11 7.06 0.78
N PRO A 68 0.69 6.73 1.94
CA PRO A 68 0.48 5.42 2.55
C PRO A 68 -0.87 5.37 3.25
N PHE A 69 -1.69 4.37 2.91
CA PHE A 69 -2.94 4.05 3.62
C PHE A 69 -2.81 2.69 4.28
N ARG A 70 -2.99 2.65 5.61
CA ARG A 70 -2.99 1.39 6.35
C ARG A 70 -4.38 0.78 6.29
N GLY A 71 -4.43 -0.47 5.84
CA GLY A 71 -5.57 -1.35 5.98
C GLY A 71 -5.43 -2.21 7.22
N GLU A 72 -6.42 -2.20 8.07
CA GLU A 72 -6.46 -3.01 9.29
C GLU A 72 -7.41 -4.18 9.07
N TYR A 73 -7.03 -5.35 9.57
CA TYR A 73 -7.75 -6.60 9.40
C TYR A 73 -8.02 -7.23 10.75
N TYR A 74 -9.14 -7.91 10.86
CA TYR A 74 -9.38 -8.91 11.89
C TYR A 74 -9.26 -10.30 11.28
N LYS A 75 -8.96 -11.28 12.11
CA LYS A 75 -9.02 -12.68 11.77
C LYS A 75 -10.29 -13.26 12.38
N LEU A 76 -11.04 -14.10 11.65
CA LEU A 76 -12.12 -14.86 12.25
C LEU A 76 -11.54 -15.93 13.17
N ARG A 77 -12.26 -16.19 14.28
CA ARG A 77 -11.99 -17.36 15.10
C ARG A 77 -12.24 -18.63 14.29
N LYS A 78 -11.48 -19.66 14.59
CA LYS A 78 -11.55 -20.93 13.88
C LYS A 78 -12.95 -21.54 13.86
N GLU A 79 -13.67 -21.38 14.97
CA GLU A 79 -15.04 -21.86 15.15
C GLU A 79 -16.04 -21.15 14.23
N SER A 80 -15.71 -19.96 13.73
CA SER A 80 -16.56 -19.10 12.90
C SER A 80 -16.13 -19.08 11.42
N GLU A 81 -14.99 -19.69 11.08
CA GLU A 81 -14.47 -19.70 9.69
C GLU A 81 -15.42 -20.41 8.71
N PHE A 82 -16.27 -21.32 9.18
CA PHE A 82 -17.24 -22.04 8.35
C PHE A 82 -18.29 -21.13 7.69
N MET A 83 -18.50 -19.91 8.24
CA MET A 83 -19.42 -18.92 7.69
C MET A 83 -18.92 -18.35 6.34
N VAL A 84 -17.61 -18.48 6.06
CA VAL A 84 -16.96 -17.89 4.88
C VAL A 84 -16.23 -18.97 4.10
N LYS A 85 -16.81 -19.40 3.01
CA LYS A 85 -16.27 -20.49 2.17
C LYS A 85 -15.46 -20.01 0.96
N GLY A 86 -15.19 -18.72 0.88
CA GLY A 86 -14.51 -18.13 -0.27
C GLY A 86 -14.21 -16.66 -0.05
N LEU A 87 -14.51 -15.86 -1.07
CA LEU A 87 -14.33 -14.41 -1.07
C LEU A 87 -15.71 -13.76 -1.05
N ILE A 88 -15.97 -12.89 -0.06
CA ILE A 88 -17.23 -12.15 0.06
C ILE A 88 -16.90 -10.66 0.05
N TYR A 89 -17.28 -9.97 -1.02
CA TYR A 89 -17.01 -8.56 -1.24
C TYR A 89 -18.31 -7.77 -1.37
N PRO A 90 -18.37 -6.52 -0.87
CA PRO A 90 -19.47 -5.64 -1.21
C PRO A 90 -19.41 -5.27 -2.70
N VAL A 91 -20.55 -4.91 -3.27
CA VAL A 91 -20.56 -4.29 -4.59
C VAL A 91 -19.81 -2.97 -4.51
N PRO A 92 -18.81 -2.71 -5.37
CA PRO A 92 -18.08 -1.45 -5.36
C PRO A 92 -19.03 -0.27 -5.56
N ASP A 93 -18.93 0.71 -4.67
CA ASP A 93 -19.63 1.99 -4.84
C ASP A 93 -18.66 2.99 -5.49
N PRO A 94 -18.96 3.48 -6.71
CA PRO A 94 -18.11 4.44 -7.40
C PRO A 94 -17.86 5.75 -6.64
N ALA A 95 -18.71 6.05 -5.66
CA ALA A 95 -18.57 7.24 -4.81
C ALA A 95 -17.49 7.07 -3.73
N PHE A 96 -17.02 5.84 -3.48
CA PHE A 96 -15.99 5.57 -2.47
C PHE A 96 -14.66 5.19 -3.12
N PRO A 97 -13.55 5.83 -2.71
CA PRO A 97 -12.24 5.60 -3.30
C PRO A 97 -11.62 4.25 -2.92
N PHE A 98 -12.19 3.56 -1.93
CA PHE A 98 -11.71 2.26 -1.48
C PHE A 98 -12.85 1.25 -1.42
N LEU A 99 -12.53 0.01 -1.74
CA LEU A 99 -13.42 -1.11 -1.52
C LEU A 99 -13.73 -1.24 -0.02
N GLY A 100 -15.01 -1.40 0.31
CA GLY A 100 -15.46 -1.61 1.69
C GLY A 100 -14.86 -2.88 2.32
N VAL A 101 -15.05 -3.04 3.63
CA VAL A 101 -14.62 -4.25 4.32
C VAL A 101 -15.22 -5.49 3.67
N HIS A 102 -14.42 -6.54 3.57
CA HIS A 102 -14.77 -7.79 2.93
C HIS A 102 -14.19 -8.97 3.70
N LEU A 103 -14.57 -10.17 3.32
CA LEU A 103 -14.11 -11.41 3.96
C LEU A 103 -13.35 -12.23 2.93
N THR A 104 -12.17 -12.68 3.30
CA THR A 104 -11.28 -13.43 2.42
C THR A 104 -10.79 -14.70 3.11
N GLN A 105 -11.10 -15.85 2.52
CA GLN A 105 -10.44 -17.08 2.90
C GLN A 105 -9.02 -17.06 2.33
N THR A 106 -8.01 -17.09 3.20
CA THR A 106 -6.61 -17.05 2.80
C THR A 106 -6.13 -18.42 2.32
N MET A 107 -5.08 -18.43 1.51
CA MET A 107 -4.42 -19.68 1.08
C MET A 107 -3.84 -20.50 2.25
N LYS A 108 -3.68 -19.88 3.43
CA LYS A 108 -3.19 -20.53 4.66
C LYS A 108 -4.33 -21.14 5.49
N GLY A 109 -5.58 -21.01 5.04
CA GLY A 109 -6.75 -21.68 5.59
C GLY A 109 -7.51 -20.91 6.66
N TRP A 110 -7.12 -19.68 7.02
CA TRP A 110 -7.94 -18.82 7.89
C TRP A 110 -8.70 -17.76 7.10
N VAL A 111 -9.71 -17.16 7.74
CA VAL A 111 -10.49 -16.06 7.16
C VAL A 111 -10.03 -14.73 7.73
N GLU A 112 -9.76 -13.77 6.84
CA GLU A 112 -9.49 -12.38 7.17
C GLU A 112 -10.70 -11.52 6.85
N ALA A 113 -11.03 -10.59 7.76
CA ALA A 113 -12.09 -9.61 7.65
C ALA A 113 -11.49 -8.19 7.60
N GLY A 114 -11.73 -7.46 6.56
CA GLY A 114 -11.15 -6.14 6.31
C GLY A 114 -10.82 -5.94 4.84
N PRO A 115 -9.95 -4.96 4.50
CA PRO A 115 -9.43 -3.94 5.39
C PRO A 115 -10.34 -2.70 5.49
N ASN A 116 -10.07 -1.84 6.47
CA ASN A 116 -10.38 -0.42 6.40
C ASN A 116 -9.28 0.33 5.64
N ALA A 117 -9.36 1.67 5.57
CA ALA A 117 -8.34 2.48 4.92
C ALA A 117 -8.08 3.79 5.70
N VAL A 118 -7.06 3.81 6.54
CA VAL A 118 -6.67 4.99 7.31
C VAL A 118 -5.31 5.51 6.89
N LEU A 119 -5.12 6.82 6.90
CA LEU A 119 -3.82 7.43 6.61
C LEU A 119 -2.76 6.87 7.57
N ALA A 120 -1.64 6.38 7.02
CA ALA A 120 -0.47 6.00 7.78
C ALA A 120 0.51 7.19 7.86
N THR A 121 1.09 7.42 9.04
CA THR A 121 2.07 8.48 9.28
C THR A 121 3.51 8.05 9.00
N LYS A 122 3.68 6.82 8.54
CA LYS A 122 4.93 6.22 8.08
C LYS A 122 4.63 5.32 6.87
N ARG A 123 5.52 5.29 5.86
CA ARG A 123 5.32 4.45 4.66
C ARG A 123 5.18 2.98 5.03
N GLU A 124 6.00 2.47 5.90
CA GLU A 124 5.87 1.14 6.49
C GLU A 124 5.25 1.19 7.88
N GLY A 125 4.10 1.89 7.99
CA GLY A 125 3.38 2.11 9.23
C GLY A 125 2.34 1.04 9.49
N TYR A 126 2.77 -0.17 9.84
CA TYR A 126 1.89 -1.32 10.11
C TYR A 126 1.17 -1.22 11.44
N ARG A 127 1.67 -0.45 12.40
CA ARG A 127 1.04 -0.24 13.71
C ARG A 127 0.41 1.15 13.79
N LYS A 128 -0.66 1.30 14.58
CA LYS A 128 -1.33 2.61 14.78
C LYS A 128 -0.41 3.70 15.34
N ARG A 129 0.63 3.32 16.06
CA ARG A 129 1.62 4.22 16.69
C ARG A 129 2.87 4.47 15.85
N ASP A 130 3.01 3.79 14.71
CA ASP A 130 4.17 3.97 13.86
C ASP A 130 4.14 5.37 13.25
N PHE A 131 5.22 6.12 13.44
CA PHE A 131 5.36 7.50 13.01
C PHE A 131 6.74 7.74 12.40
N SER A 132 6.78 8.47 11.31
CA SER A 132 7.99 8.98 10.67
C SER A 132 7.77 10.45 10.34
N MET A 133 8.56 11.34 10.93
CA MET A 133 8.48 12.78 10.68
C MET A 133 8.71 13.08 9.19
N GLY A 134 9.67 12.41 8.55
CA GLY A 134 9.97 12.59 7.12
C GLY A 134 8.79 12.21 6.23
N ASP A 135 8.21 11.03 6.43
CA ASP A 135 7.06 10.57 5.64
C ASP A 135 5.83 11.44 5.88
N PHE A 136 5.60 11.83 7.14
CA PHE A 136 4.51 12.72 7.51
C PHE A 136 4.64 14.08 6.84
N LEU A 137 5.80 14.72 6.92
CA LEU A 137 6.06 16.00 6.27
C LEU A 137 5.90 15.89 4.74
N ARG A 138 6.42 14.82 4.13
CA ARG A 138 6.24 14.59 2.69
C ARG A 138 4.77 14.50 2.32
N THR A 139 3.95 13.86 3.14
CA THR A 139 2.50 13.75 2.91
C THR A 139 1.82 15.11 3.04
N ILE A 140 1.98 15.82 4.15
CA ILE A 140 1.26 17.08 4.41
C ILE A 140 1.75 18.28 3.59
N THR A 141 2.98 18.25 3.07
CA THR A 141 3.49 19.31 2.18
C THR A 141 3.05 19.12 0.72
N PHE A 142 2.41 17.99 0.39
CA PHE A 142 1.96 17.73 -0.97
C PHE A 142 0.57 18.33 -1.23
N PRO A 143 0.43 19.25 -2.19
CA PRO A 143 -0.86 19.91 -2.46
C PRO A 143 -1.99 18.95 -2.80
N GLY A 144 -1.67 17.85 -3.51
CA GLY A 144 -2.65 16.82 -3.86
C GLY A 144 -3.28 16.14 -2.65
N PHE A 145 -2.52 15.97 -1.56
CA PHE A 145 -3.04 15.42 -0.31
C PHE A 145 -4.21 16.26 0.25
N TRP A 146 -4.06 17.57 0.30
CA TRP A 146 -5.10 18.45 0.83
C TRP A 146 -6.33 18.50 -0.06
N LYS A 147 -6.14 18.55 -1.39
CA LYS A 147 -7.26 18.53 -2.33
C LYS A 147 -8.05 17.22 -2.24
N MET A 148 -7.36 16.08 -2.18
CA MET A 148 -7.97 14.78 -1.91
C MET A 148 -8.69 14.78 -0.56
N GLY A 149 -8.03 15.22 0.52
CA GLY A 149 -8.57 15.25 1.87
C GLY A 149 -9.83 16.11 1.99
N ILE A 150 -9.88 17.27 1.33
CA ILE A 150 -11.07 18.13 1.30
C ILE A 150 -12.22 17.45 0.54
N ARG A 151 -11.93 16.73 -0.53
CA ARG A 151 -12.96 16.02 -1.29
C ARG A 151 -13.49 14.82 -0.52
N GLU A 152 -12.60 14.05 0.10
CA GLU A 152 -12.91 12.75 0.73
C GLU A 152 -13.03 12.82 2.26
N TRP A 153 -13.16 14.00 2.85
CA TRP A 153 -13.09 14.17 4.31
C TRP A 153 -14.13 13.33 5.08
N LYS A 154 -15.33 13.16 4.53
CA LYS A 154 -16.39 12.35 5.15
C LYS A 154 -15.99 10.89 5.24
N THR A 155 -15.46 10.36 4.13
CA THR A 155 -14.91 9.00 4.05
C THR A 155 -13.75 8.82 5.03
N GLY A 156 -12.84 9.80 5.08
CA GLY A 156 -11.71 9.78 6.01
C GLY A 156 -12.13 9.72 7.49
N VAL A 157 -13.11 10.55 7.89
CA VAL A 157 -13.66 10.52 9.26
C VAL A 157 -14.34 9.19 9.56
N TRP A 158 -15.08 8.64 8.61
CA TRP A 158 -15.72 7.33 8.73
C TRP A 158 -14.70 6.20 8.92
N GLU A 159 -13.65 6.19 8.12
CA GLU A 159 -12.58 5.18 8.21
C GLU A 159 -11.80 5.28 9.53
N ILE A 160 -11.54 6.49 10.04
CA ILE A 160 -10.94 6.68 11.37
C ILE A 160 -11.87 6.12 12.47
N ASN A 161 -13.17 6.40 12.39
CA ASN A 161 -14.14 5.86 13.36
C ASN A 161 -14.17 4.32 13.32
N ARG A 162 -14.14 3.74 12.12
CA ARG A 162 -14.05 2.28 11.91
C ARG A 162 -12.77 1.69 12.49
N SER A 163 -11.64 2.37 12.34
CA SER A 163 -10.36 1.95 12.93
C SER A 163 -10.34 1.97 14.45
N LEU A 164 -11.07 2.90 15.06
CA LEU A 164 -11.08 3.07 16.52
C LEU A 164 -12.14 2.21 17.21
N ARG A 165 -13.22 1.85 16.51
CA ARG A 165 -14.37 1.15 17.09
C ARG A 165 -14.64 -0.17 16.37
N LYS A 166 -14.36 -1.28 17.07
CA LYS A 166 -14.62 -2.63 16.57
C LYS A 166 -16.08 -2.84 16.16
N SER A 167 -17.03 -2.22 16.88
CA SER A 167 -18.47 -2.31 16.55
C SER A 167 -18.78 -1.74 15.18
N VAL A 168 -18.24 -0.55 14.83
CA VAL A 168 -18.44 0.08 13.51
C VAL A 168 -17.80 -0.76 12.39
N PHE A 169 -16.69 -1.42 12.70
CA PHE A 169 -16.07 -2.36 11.75
C PHE A 169 -16.97 -3.58 11.53
N LEU A 170 -17.52 -4.14 12.61
CA LEU A 170 -18.43 -5.26 12.59
C LEU A 170 -19.71 -4.95 11.83
N ASP A 171 -20.31 -3.76 12.03
CA ASP A 171 -21.52 -3.33 11.30
C ASP A 171 -21.33 -3.44 9.79
N GLY A 172 -20.13 -3.08 9.29
CA GLY A 172 -19.79 -3.24 7.88
C GLY A 172 -19.71 -4.70 7.42
N LEU A 173 -19.19 -5.60 8.26
CA LEU A 173 -19.12 -7.03 7.97
C LEU A 173 -20.49 -7.70 8.02
N GLN A 174 -21.36 -7.26 8.93
CA GLN A 174 -22.72 -7.78 9.08
C GLN A 174 -23.62 -7.47 7.89
N GLN A 175 -23.28 -6.48 7.06
CA GLN A 175 -23.95 -6.26 5.78
C GLN A 175 -23.68 -7.40 4.79
N LEU A 176 -22.60 -8.14 4.96
CA LEU A 176 -22.20 -9.26 4.12
C LEU A 176 -22.54 -10.61 4.76
N VAL A 177 -22.31 -10.75 6.06
CA VAL A 177 -22.57 -11.94 6.85
C VAL A 177 -23.25 -11.51 8.14
N PRO A 178 -24.59 -11.45 8.17
CA PRO A 178 -25.36 -10.92 9.31
C PRO A 178 -25.15 -11.66 10.65
N GLU A 179 -24.77 -12.91 10.59
CA GLU A 179 -24.56 -13.79 11.73
C GLU A 179 -23.27 -13.51 12.51
N LEU A 180 -22.35 -12.73 11.94
CA LEU A 180 -21.09 -12.40 12.60
C LEU A 180 -21.32 -11.57 13.87
N THR A 181 -20.60 -11.93 14.92
CA THR A 181 -20.60 -11.21 16.20
C THR A 181 -19.20 -10.66 16.52
N SER A 182 -19.12 -9.78 17.51
CA SER A 182 -17.83 -9.26 17.97
C SER A 182 -16.89 -10.36 18.51
N GLU A 183 -17.46 -11.45 19.00
CA GLU A 183 -16.68 -12.58 19.54
C GLU A 183 -16.01 -13.39 18.45
N ASP A 184 -16.54 -13.37 17.22
CA ASP A 184 -16.00 -14.09 16.09
C ASP A 184 -14.72 -13.43 15.52
N LEU A 185 -14.50 -12.14 15.82
CA LEU A 185 -13.35 -11.38 15.37
C LEU A 185 -12.22 -11.46 16.40
N ASP A 186 -11.11 -12.08 16.01
CA ASP A 186 -9.91 -12.24 16.83
C ASP A 186 -8.66 -11.69 16.10
N GLY A 187 -7.65 -11.36 16.92
CA GLY A 187 -6.39 -10.87 16.39
C GLY A 187 -6.55 -9.62 15.52
N THR A 188 -5.44 -9.02 15.15
CA THR A 188 -5.38 -7.91 14.20
C THR A 188 -4.18 -8.07 13.29
N GLY A 189 -4.39 -7.84 12.00
CA GLY A 189 -3.35 -7.72 11.00
C GLY A 189 -3.39 -6.35 10.36
N SER A 190 -2.36 -5.99 9.64
CA SER A 190 -2.36 -4.77 8.84
C SER A 190 -1.48 -4.91 7.61
N GLY A 191 -1.84 -4.17 6.57
CA GLY A 191 -1.03 -3.92 5.40
C GLY A 191 -0.99 -2.42 5.11
N VAL A 192 -0.01 -1.95 4.37
CA VAL A 192 0.03 -0.57 3.90
C VAL A 192 -0.08 -0.55 2.38
N ARG A 193 -1.08 0.18 1.89
CA ARG A 193 -1.31 0.42 0.47
C ARG A 193 -0.49 1.63 0.02
N ALA A 194 0.22 1.48 -1.08
CA ALA A 194 0.88 2.56 -1.80
C ALA A 194 -0.14 3.24 -2.71
N GLN A 195 -0.80 4.30 -2.24
CA GLN A 195 -1.75 5.03 -3.07
C GLN A 195 -1.06 6.19 -3.75
N ALA A 196 -0.91 6.11 -5.07
CA ALA A 196 -0.44 7.23 -5.85
C ALA A 196 -1.52 8.31 -5.95
N VAL A 197 -1.13 9.56 -5.69
CA VAL A 197 -1.98 10.74 -5.75
C VAL A 197 -1.31 11.80 -6.60
N ASP A 198 -2.04 12.43 -7.52
CA ASP A 198 -1.54 13.51 -8.34
C ASP A 198 -1.61 14.88 -7.63
N ARG A 199 -1.02 15.93 -8.21
CA ARG A 199 -1.07 17.30 -7.66
C ARG A 199 -2.48 17.91 -7.65
N ALA A 200 -3.43 17.38 -8.42
CA ALA A 200 -4.83 17.78 -8.42
C ALA A 200 -5.64 17.07 -7.32
N GLY A 201 -5.05 16.07 -6.67
CA GLY A 201 -5.67 15.26 -5.62
C GLY A 201 -6.46 14.08 -6.15
N ASN A 202 -6.26 13.70 -7.41
CA ASN A 202 -6.88 12.50 -7.95
C ASN A 202 -6.10 11.28 -7.50
N LEU A 203 -6.83 10.21 -7.17
CA LEU A 203 -6.24 8.90 -6.97
C LEU A 203 -5.87 8.31 -8.33
N VAL A 204 -4.71 7.69 -8.38
CA VAL A 204 -4.27 6.94 -9.57
C VAL A 204 -4.67 5.50 -9.36
N ASP A 205 -5.62 5.02 -10.17
CA ASP A 205 -6.27 3.72 -9.96
C ASP A 205 -5.55 2.57 -10.68
N ASP A 206 -4.63 2.89 -11.60
CA ASP A 206 -3.83 1.91 -12.33
C ASP A 206 -2.36 2.29 -12.29
N PHE A 207 -1.49 1.40 -12.72
CA PHE A 207 -0.05 1.67 -12.81
C PHE A 207 0.22 2.86 -13.74
N ARG A 208 0.92 3.84 -13.22
CA ARG A 208 1.50 4.88 -14.03
C ARG A 208 2.96 4.55 -14.33
N ILE A 209 3.24 4.33 -15.61
CA ILE A 209 4.57 4.00 -16.08
C ILE A 209 5.22 5.27 -16.63
N GLU A 210 6.35 5.66 -16.03
CA GLU A 210 7.15 6.81 -16.44
C GLU A 210 8.50 6.30 -16.96
N GLU A 211 8.87 6.74 -18.14
CA GLU A 211 10.16 6.42 -18.74
C GLU A 211 11.12 7.60 -18.58
N SER A 212 12.34 7.30 -18.21
CA SER A 212 13.43 8.26 -18.14
C SER A 212 14.70 7.65 -18.79
N ARG A 213 15.77 8.45 -18.91
CA ARG A 213 17.01 7.94 -19.48
C ARG A 213 17.56 6.77 -18.65
N GLY A 214 17.48 5.56 -19.22
CA GLY A 214 17.99 4.34 -18.60
C GLY A 214 17.12 3.79 -17.47
N ALA A 215 15.87 4.28 -17.30
CA ALA A 215 14.98 3.74 -16.28
C ALA A 215 13.51 3.74 -16.69
N ILE A 216 12.77 2.76 -16.16
CA ILE A 216 11.30 2.67 -16.18
C ILE A 216 10.83 2.67 -14.74
N HIS A 217 9.91 3.56 -14.40
CA HIS A 217 9.32 3.68 -13.06
C HIS A 217 7.87 3.25 -13.11
N VAL A 218 7.53 2.24 -12.32
CA VAL A 218 6.15 1.76 -12.10
C VAL A 218 5.66 2.37 -10.78
N LEU A 219 4.71 3.31 -10.89
CA LEU A 219 4.20 4.12 -9.80
C LEU A 219 2.76 3.75 -9.46
#